data_609bc30d1472448f4cfc7c14377eaf28
#
_entry.id   609bc30d1472448f4cfc7c14377eaf28
#
_cell.length_a   1.000
_cell.length_b   1.000
_cell.length_c   1.000
_cell.angle_alpha   90.00
_cell.angle_beta   90.00
_cell.angle_gamma   90.00
#
_symmetry.space_group_name_H-M   'P 1'
#
loop_
_entity.id
_entity.type
_entity.pdbx_description
1 polymer ?
#
loop_
_entity_poly.entity_id
_entity_poly.type
_entity_poly.pdbx_seq_one_letter_code
_entity_poly.pdbx_strand_id
1 'polypeptide(L)'
;MPRAYIAGPMTGYPDHNARAFALAKDALSRSGYEPISPLDLNLASGIVSVTPGGGVLQTDQYDWSTAMVGDIRALVRCDAIALLPGWQKSRGASLEEHIARSLGLRRFYVDLAAGTAQPATFVGLSGYAKSGKDTACAGLVQAGFARVAFADAVRASLAAVNPLVPYGDEMVRLDTLVATYGWEAVKATSEVRVLSQRVGTEAGRAIHGEDAWVNVAMRAAGPKTAFSDVRFPNEADAIRSMGGIVIRVNRPGVGPVNRHTSETALDGYEFDFVVSNDGTVEHLQTAVVRLVASWLERTGRTPGAYESWLAASALEDTAFS
;
A
#
# COMPACT_ATOMS: atom_id res chain seq x y z
N MET A 1 -15.14 -11.87 -19.83
CA MET A 1 -14.44 -10.63 -19.49
C MET A 1 -14.24 -10.65 -17.98
N PRO A 2 -13.06 -10.33 -17.44
CA PRO A 2 -12.89 -10.24 -16.01
C PRO A 2 -13.74 -9.12 -15.43
N ARG A 3 -14.20 -9.27 -14.18
CA ARG A 3 -15.12 -8.35 -13.52
C ARG A 3 -14.39 -7.49 -12.50
N ALA A 4 -14.65 -6.18 -12.46
CA ALA A 4 -14.08 -5.27 -11.49
C ALA A 4 -15.18 -4.54 -10.71
N TYR A 5 -15.20 -4.72 -9.39
CA TYR A 5 -16.11 -4.02 -8.49
C TYR A 5 -15.58 -2.62 -8.21
N ILE A 6 -16.45 -1.61 -8.23
CA ILE A 6 -16.07 -0.22 -7.96
C ILE A 6 -16.42 0.13 -6.52
N ALA A 7 -15.42 0.47 -5.71
CA ALA A 7 -15.60 0.88 -4.32
C ALA A 7 -15.27 2.36 -4.13
N GLY A 8 -16.17 3.10 -3.50
CA GLY A 8 -15.98 4.53 -3.28
C GLY A 8 -17.01 5.17 -2.37
N PRO A 9 -16.80 6.43 -1.98
CA PRO A 9 -17.75 7.15 -1.13
C PRO A 9 -19.01 7.48 -1.91
N MET A 10 -20.17 7.19 -1.33
CA MET A 10 -21.50 7.54 -1.82
C MET A 10 -22.19 8.53 -0.88
N THR A 11 -22.24 8.22 0.41
CA THR A 11 -22.92 9.04 1.44
C THR A 11 -22.21 10.38 1.58
N GLY A 12 -22.99 11.46 1.58
CA GLY A 12 -22.51 12.84 1.70
C GLY A 12 -21.98 13.47 0.39
N TYR A 13 -22.06 12.73 -0.73
CA TYR A 13 -21.74 13.25 -2.06
C TYR A 13 -23.03 13.54 -2.86
N PRO A 14 -23.04 14.59 -3.71
CA PRO A 14 -24.15 14.84 -4.62
C PRO A 14 -24.45 13.62 -5.49
N ASP A 15 -25.75 13.31 -5.67
CA ASP A 15 -26.22 12.18 -6.46
C ASP A 15 -25.51 10.85 -6.13
N HIS A 16 -25.18 10.63 -4.85
CA HIS A 16 -24.42 9.46 -4.41
C HIS A 16 -23.12 9.23 -5.18
N ASN A 17 -22.46 10.33 -5.61
CA ASN A 17 -21.22 10.28 -6.39
C ASN A 17 -21.36 9.63 -7.78
N ALA A 18 -22.56 9.66 -8.37
CA ALA A 18 -22.89 8.99 -9.62
C ALA A 18 -21.91 9.29 -10.76
N ARG A 19 -21.44 10.55 -10.86
CA ARG A 19 -20.46 10.95 -11.87
C ARG A 19 -19.13 10.20 -11.74
N ALA A 20 -18.62 10.03 -10.52
CA ALA A 20 -17.35 9.31 -10.29
C ALA A 20 -17.49 7.82 -10.62
N PHE A 21 -18.63 7.20 -10.25
CA PHE A 21 -18.93 5.82 -10.63
C PHE A 21 -19.04 5.65 -12.14
N ALA A 22 -19.69 6.57 -12.87
CA ALA A 22 -19.77 6.54 -14.33
C ALA A 22 -18.40 6.62 -15.00
N LEU A 23 -17.55 7.56 -14.58
CA LEU A 23 -16.18 7.69 -15.09
C LEU A 23 -15.33 6.43 -14.80
N ALA A 24 -15.50 5.82 -13.63
CA ALA A 24 -14.81 4.60 -13.29
C ALA A 24 -15.28 3.41 -14.15
N LYS A 25 -16.57 3.30 -14.44
CA LYS A 25 -17.12 2.28 -15.36
C LYS A 25 -16.47 2.39 -16.74
N ASP A 26 -16.41 3.61 -17.30
CA ASP A 26 -15.79 3.86 -18.60
C ASP A 26 -14.30 3.53 -18.60
N ALA A 27 -13.57 3.91 -17.54
CA ALA A 27 -12.14 3.64 -17.41
C ALA A 27 -11.85 2.12 -17.33
N LEU A 28 -12.63 1.38 -16.56
CA LEU A 28 -12.50 -0.08 -16.43
C LEU A 28 -12.87 -0.81 -17.71
N SER A 29 -13.94 -0.38 -18.41
CA SER A 29 -14.35 -0.95 -19.69
C SER A 29 -13.23 -0.79 -20.75
N ARG A 30 -12.58 0.39 -20.82
CA ARG A 30 -11.41 0.59 -21.67
C ARG A 30 -10.21 -0.28 -21.29
N SER A 31 -10.12 -0.65 -20.02
CA SER A 31 -9.07 -1.55 -19.51
C SER A 31 -9.41 -3.04 -19.66
N GLY A 32 -10.52 -3.38 -20.33
CA GLY A 32 -10.93 -4.75 -20.62
C GLY A 32 -11.65 -5.45 -19.46
N TYR A 33 -12.21 -4.70 -18.51
CA TYR A 33 -13.01 -5.25 -17.41
C TYR A 33 -14.49 -4.95 -17.58
N GLU A 34 -15.35 -5.87 -17.12
CA GLU A 34 -16.76 -5.63 -16.89
C GLU A 34 -16.91 -4.91 -15.53
N PRO A 35 -17.35 -3.63 -15.51
CA PRO A 35 -17.46 -2.87 -14.27
C PRO A 35 -18.74 -3.25 -13.51
N ILE A 36 -18.63 -3.49 -12.21
CA ILE A 36 -19.73 -3.70 -11.29
C ILE A 36 -19.81 -2.52 -10.33
N SER A 37 -20.90 -1.77 -10.41
CA SER A 37 -21.10 -0.56 -9.60
C SER A 37 -22.13 -0.81 -8.49
N PRO A 38 -21.83 -0.50 -7.22
CA PRO A 38 -22.84 -0.55 -6.15
C PRO A 38 -24.01 0.39 -6.41
N LEU A 39 -23.79 1.49 -7.10
CA LEU A 39 -24.88 2.40 -7.46
C LEU A 39 -25.88 1.73 -8.41
N ASP A 40 -25.41 1.00 -9.42
CA ASP A 40 -26.29 0.25 -10.35
C ASP A 40 -27.04 -0.87 -9.62
N LEU A 41 -26.38 -1.57 -8.68
CA LEU A 41 -27.01 -2.62 -7.86
C LEU A 41 -28.12 -2.03 -6.97
N ASN A 42 -27.87 -0.90 -6.36
CA ASN A 42 -28.82 -0.23 -5.49
C ASN A 42 -30.01 0.37 -6.27
N LEU A 43 -29.78 0.82 -7.50
CA LEU A 43 -30.86 1.21 -8.43
C LEU A 43 -31.70 0.01 -8.85
N ALA A 44 -31.08 -1.09 -9.22
CA ALA A 44 -31.78 -2.31 -9.65
C ALA A 44 -32.61 -2.94 -8.53
N SER A 45 -32.19 -2.81 -7.27
CA SER A 45 -32.88 -3.30 -6.08
C SER A 45 -33.93 -2.33 -5.51
N GLY A 46 -34.05 -1.12 -6.07
CA GLY A 46 -34.98 -0.08 -5.60
C GLY A 46 -34.56 0.63 -4.31
N ILE A 47 -33.32 0.38 -3.82
CA ILE A 47 -32.75 1.04 -2.62
C ILE A 47 -32.50 2.53 -2.88
N VAL A 48 -32.15 2.89 -4.11
CA VAL A 48 -32.10 4.25 -4.60
C VAL A 48 -32.96 4.42 -5.85
N SER A 49 -33.35 5.65 -6.17
CA SER A 49 -34.15 5.96 -7.36
C SER A 49 -33.56 7.13 -8.13
N VAL A 50 -33.87 7.22 -9.42
CA VAL A 50 -33.47 8.35 -10.27
C VAL A 50 -34.62 9.36 -10.30
N THR A 51 -34.30 10.62 -10.01
CA THR A 51 -35.24 11.74 -10.13
C THR A 51 -35.51 12.10 -11.60
N PRO A 52 -36.62 12.79 -11.92
CA PRO A 52 -36.88 13.29 -13.27
C PRO A 52 -35.79 14.20 -13.85
N GLY A 53 -34.97 14.84 -12.96
CA GLY A 53 -33.82 15.64 -13.35
C GLY A 53 -32.52 14.85 -13.47
N GLY A 54 -32.54 13.51 -13.34
CA GLY A 54 -31.36 12.64 -13.44
C GLY A 54 -30.54 12.50 -12.15
N GLY A 55 -30.96 13.13 -11.05
CA GLY A 55 -30.31 12.97 -9.73
C GLY A 55 -30.65 11.64 -9.09
N VAL A 56 -29.84 11.19 -8.16
CA VAL A 56 -30.04 9.92 -7.41
C VAL A 56 -30.46 10.23 -5.98
N LEU A 57 -31.57 9.66 -5.53
CA LEU A 57 -32.11 9.80 -4.18
C LEU A 57 -32.22 8.44 -3.47
N GLN A 58 -32.00 8.44 -2.16
CA GLN A 58 -32.35 7.31 -1.31
C GLN A 58 -33.87 7.20 -1.23
N THR A 59 -34.39 5.98 -1.27
CA THR A 59 -35.79 5.69 -1.01
C THR A 59 -36.00 5.46 0.48
N ASP A 60 -37.30 5.45 0.90
CA ASP A 60 -37.68 5.09 2.28
C ASP A 60 -37.31 3.63 2.65
N GLN A 61 -36.97 2.82 1.66
CA GLN A 61 -36.49 1.43 1.83
C GLN A 61 -34.97 1.32 2.01
N TYR A 62 -34.25 2.45 2.04
CA TYR A 62 -32.80 2.41 2.21
C TYR A 62 -32.42 1.86 3.58
N ASP A 63 -31.86 0.67 3.58
CA ASP A 63 -31.14 0.08 4.72
C ASP A 63 -29.69 -0.19 4.32
N TRP A 64 -28.77 0.44 5.05
CA TRP A 64 -27.32 0.30 4.79
C TRP A 64 -26.89 -1.17 4.85
N SER A 65 -27.44 -1.95 5.78
CA SER A 65 -27.08 -3.37 5.93
C SER A 65 -27.48 -4.19 4.72
N THR A 66 -28.71 -3.96 4.21
CA THR A 66 -29.23 -4.63 3.01
C THR A 66 -28.43 -4.26 1.77
N ALA A 67 -28.11 -2.97 1.59
CA ALA A 67 -27.25 -2.50 0.50
C ALA A 67 -25.87 -3.18 0.56
N MET A 68 -25.22 -3.17 1.72
CA MET A 68 -23.90 -3.76 1.91
C MET A 68 -23.87 -5.27 1.67
N VAL A 69 -24.93 -6.01 2.03
CA VAL A 69 -25.04 -7.46 1.71
C VAL A 69 -25.06 -7.68 0.20
N GLY A 70 -25.80 -6.86 -0.56
CA GLY A 70 -25.82 -6.89 -2.02
C GLY A 70 -24.46 -6.60 -2.63
N ASP A 71 -23.80 -5.55 -2.15
CA ASP A 71 -22.50 -5.07 -2.58
C ASP A 71 -21.41 -6.13 -2.35
N ILE A 72 -21.36 -6.73 -1.15
CA ILE A 72 -20.39 -7.80 -0.85
C ILE A 72 -20.64 -9.05 -1.69
N ARG A 73 -21.91 -9.45 -1.92
CA ARG A 73 -22.22 -10.59 -2.80
C ARG A 73 -21.78 -10.37 -4.24
N ALA A 74 -21.78 -9.13 -4.72
CA ALA A 74 -21.27 -8.79 -6.04
C ALA A 74 -19.74 -8.76 -6.06
N LEU A 75 -19.12 -8.13 -5.05
CA LEU A 75 -17.68 -8.02 -4.90
C LEU A 75 -16.97 -9.38 -4.91
N VAL A 76 -17.45 -10.35 -4.12
CA VAL A 76 -16.82 -11.69 -4.01
C VAL A 76 -16.87 -12.52 -5.31
N ARG A 77 -17.62 -12.05 -6.32
CA ARG A 77 -17.69 -12.65 -7.66
C ARG A 77 -16.86 -11.89 -8.70
N CYS A 78 -16.08 -10.90 -8.27
CA CYS A 78 -15.23 -10.10 -9.14
C CYS A 78 -13.77 -10.58 -9.07
N ASP A 79 -13.00 -10.26 -10.11
CA ASP A 79 -11.58 -10.56 -10.23
C ASP A 79 -10.72 -9.40 -9.71
N ALA A 80 -11.35 -8.22 -9.55
CA ALA A 80 -10.67 -7.00 -9.15
C ALA A 80 -11.59 -6.06 -8.36
N ILE A 81 -10.96 -5.13 -7.62
CA ILE A 81 -11.60 -3.98 -7.01
C ILE A 81 -10.97 -2.70 -7.55
N ALA A 82 -11.81 -1.70 -7.91
CA ALA A 82 -11.38 -0.38 -8.35
C ALA A 82 -11.77 0.68 -7.32
N LEU A 83 -10.79 1.36 -6.78
CA LEU A 83 -10.93 2.31 -5.68
C LEU A 83 -11.08 3.74 -6.21
N LEU A 84 -12.20 4.39 -5.91
CA LEU A 84 -12.40 5.81 -6.17
C LEU A 84 -11.62 6.67 -5.16
N PRO A 85 -11.23 7.91 -5.51
CA PRO A 85 -10.64 8.85 -4.57
C PRO A 85 -11.52 9.02 -3.32
N GLY A 86 -10.87 9.04 -2.15
CA GLY A 86 -11.56 9.19 -0.86
C GLY A 86 -12.16 7.91 -0.27
N TRP A 87 -11.97 6.76 -0.90
CA TRP A 87 -12.47 5.46 -0.41
C TRP A 87 -12.10 5.17 1.04
N GLN A 88 -10.92 5.62 1.50
CA GLN A 88 -10.43 5.40 2.87
C GLN A 88 -11.33 6.02 3.95
N LYS A 89 -12.09 7.06 3.59
CA LYS A 89 -13.01 7.76 4.49
C LYS A 89 -14.43 7.18 4.44
N SER A 90 -14.72 6.32 3.47
CA SER A 90 -16.00 5.64 3.35
C SER A 90 -15.99 4.33 4.13
N ARG A 91 -16.95 4.19 5.08
CA ARG A 91 -17.10 2.96 5.87
C ARG A 91 -17.35 1.74 4.96
N GLY A 92 -18.23 1.86 3.95
CA GLY A 92 -18.54 0.79 3.00
C GLY A 92 -17.32 0.43 2.16
N ALA A 93 -16.74 1.41 1.46
CA ALA A 93 -15.58 1.18 0.60
C ALA A 93 -14.36 0.64 1.34
N SER A 94 -14.16 1.04 2.60
CA SER A 94 -13.08 0.49 3.45
C SER A 94 -13.32 -0.99 3.81
N LEU A 95 -14.57 -1.39 4.04
CA LEU A 95 -14.94 -2.79 4.27
C LEU A 95 -14.80 -3.61 2.99
N GLU A 96 -15.26 -3.10 1.85
CA GLU A 96 -15.13 -3.73 0.54
C GLU A 96 -13.66 -3.94 0.16
N GLU A 97 -12.80 -2.95 0.38
CA GLU A 97 -11.35 -3.10 0.17
C GLU A 97 -10.73 -4.16 1.07
N HIS A 98 -11.12 -4.20 2.34
CA HIS A 98 -10.63 -5.21 3.27
C HIS A 98 -11.01 -6.63 2.82
N ILE A 99 -12.25 -6.84 2.38
CA ILE A 99 -12.70 -8.12 1.84
C ILE A 99 -11.97 -8.47 0.54
N ALA A 100 -11.87 -7.52 -0.39
CA ALA A 100 -11.16 -7.71 -1.66
C ALA A 100 -9.70 -8.12 -1.43
N ARG A 101 -9.01 -7.49 -0.50
CA ARG A 101 -7.65 -7.83 -0.10
C ARG A 101 -7.56 -9.22 0.52
N SER A 102 -8.49 -9.57 1.40
CA SER A 102 -8.54 -10.91 2.01
C SER A 102 -8.80 -12.02 0.99
N LEU A 103 -9.48 -11.70 -0.11
CA LEU A 103 -9.73 -12.62 -1.23
C LEU A 103 -8.63 -12.59 -2.30
N GLY A 104 -7.62 -11.74 -2.19
CA GLY A 104 -6.55 -11.59 -3.17
C GLY A 104 -7.01 -10.97 -4.49
N LEU A 105 -8.08 -10.14 -4.50
CA LEU A 105 -8.54 -9.48 -5.71
C LEU A 105 -7.55 -8.40 -6.16
N ARG A 106 -7.34 -8.27 -7.48
CA ARG A 106 -6.46 -7.22 -8.03
C ARG A 106 -7.00 -5.85 -7.69
N ARG A 107 -6.13 -4.93 -7.26
CA ARG A 107 -6.51 -3.56 -6.93
C ARG A 107 -6.22 -2.62 -8.09
N PHE A 108 -7.20 -1.77 -8.39
CA PHE A 108 -7.07 -0.62 -9.28
C PHE A 108 -7.32 0.68 -8.52
N TYR A 109 -6.68 1.76 -8.97
CA TYR A 109 -6.98 3.10 -8.52
C TYR A 109 -7.54 3.89 -9.69
N VAL A 110 -8.66 4.57 -9.47
CA VAL A 110 -9.30 5.41 -10.48
C VAL A 110 -8.81 6.83 -10.35
N ASP A 111 -8.25 7.35 -11.44
CA ASP A 111 -7.96 8.77 -11.61
C ASP A 111 -9.14 9.42 -12.36
N LEU A 112 -9.96 10.18 -11.62
CA LEU A 112 -11.14 10.83 -12.16
C LEU A 112 -10.79 12.00 -13.09
N ALA A 113 -9.63 12.65 -12.91
CA ALA A 113 -9.19 13.74 -13.76
C ALA A 113 -8.67 13.23 -15.11
N ALA A 114 -7.87 12.17 -15.10
CA ALA A 114 -7.37 11.52 -16.30
C ALA A 114 -8.40 10.57 -16.93
N GLY A 115 -9.45 10.17 -16.21
CA GLY A 115 -10.44 9.19 -16.65
C GLY A 115 -9.84 7.80 -16.85
N THR A 116 -8.87 7.40 -16.03
CA THR A 116 -8.15 6.11 -16.15
C THR A 116 -8.30 5.26 -14.89
N ALA A 117 -8.18 3.94 -15.06
CA ALA A 117 -8.07 2.98 -13.97
C ALA A 117 -6.70 2.29 -14.07
N GLN A 118 -5.85 2.52 -13.07
CA GLN A 118 -4.48 2.00 -13.05
C GLN A 118 -4.38 0.83 -12.07
N PRO A 119 -3.81 -0.32 -12.47
CA PRO A 119 -3.54 -1.41 -11.54
C PRO A 119 -2.53 -0.95 -10.49
N ALA A 120 -2.75 -1.37 -9.24
CA ALA A 120 -1.79 -1.13 -8.18
C ALA A 120 -0.45 -1.80 -8.51
N THR A 121 0.64 -1.08 -8.28
CA THR A 121 2.00 -1.58 -8.38
C THR A 121 2.65 -1.51 -7.01
N PHE A 122 2.77 -2.66 -6.36
CA PHE A 122 3.32 -2.79 -5.02
C PHE A 122 4.65 -3.52 -5.05
N VAL A 123 5.66 -2.93 -4.42
CA VAL A 123 6.99 -3.50 -4.28
C VAL A 123 7.37 -3.51 -2.80
N GLY A 124 7.50 -4.68 -2.21
CA GLY A 124 8.01 -4.86 -0.87
C GLY A 124 9.52 -5.04 -0.87
N LEU A 125 10.22 -4.36 0.05
CA LEU A 125 11.65 -4.51 0.26
C LEU A 125 11.92 -5.15 1.61
N SER A 126 12.56 -6.30 1.60
CA SER A 126 12.99 -7.06 2.78
C SER A 126 14.51 -7.16 2.85
N GLY A 127 15.04 -7.54 4.00
CA GLY A 127 16.47 -7.72 4.28
C GLY A 127 16.82 -7.29 5.69
N TYR A 128 18.00 -7.68 6.18
CA TYR A 128 18.48 -7.33 7.51
C TYR A 128 18.72 -5.82 7.70
N ALA A 129 18.85 -5.38 8.93
CA ALA A 129 19.27 -4.01 9.22
C ALA A 129 20.60 -3.71 8.50
N LYS A 130 20.72 -2.54 7.89
CA LYS A 130 21.89 -2.12 7.09
C LYS A 130 22.15 -2.92 5.81
N SER A 131 21.21 -3.75 5.34
CA SER A 131 21.34 -4.44 4.05
C SER A 131 21.23 -3.51 2.83
N GLY A 132 20.69 -2.30 2.99
CA GLY A 132 20.50 -1.33 1.90
C GLY A 132 19.05 -1.18 1.42
N LYS A 133 18.05 -1.70 2.16
CA LYS A 133 16.61 -1.56 1.82
C LYS A 133 16.19 -0.11 1.58
N ASP A 134 16.61 0.80 2.47
CA ASP A 134 16.24 2.21 2.36
C ASP A 134 16.87 2.86 1.12
N THR A 135 18.09 2.47 0.77
CA THR A 135 18.77 2.87 -0.46
C THR A 135 18.04 2.37 -1.70
N ALA A 136 17.66 1.09 -1.70
CA ALA A 136 16.85 0.49 -2.77
C ALA A 136 15.48 1.18 -2.91
N CYS A 137 14.83 1.47 -1.77
CA CYS A 137 13.58 2.22 -1.73
C CYS A 137 13.72 3.64 -2.30
N ALA A 138 14.82 4.33 -2.00
CA ALA A 138 15.09 5.67 -2.54
C ALA A 138 15.16 5.65 -4.08
N GLY A 139 15.74 4.62 -4.70
CA GLY A 139 15.71 4.42 -6.15
C GLY A 139 14.29 4.29 -6.70
N LEU A 140 13.43 3.50 -6.04
CA LEU A 140 12.03 3.38 -6.43
C LEU A 140 11.27 4.70 -6.25
N VAL A 141 11.55 5.47 -5.20
CA VAL A 141 10.94 6.81 -5.00
C VAL A 141 11.32 7.76 -6.13
N GLN A 142 12.59 7.77 -6.55
CA GLN A 142 13.05 8.53 -7.72
C GLN A 142 12.33 8.08 -9.01
N ALA A 143 11.98 6.80 -9.12
CA ALA A 143 11.20 6.23 -10.21
C ALA A 143 9.66 6.44 -10.06
N GLY A 144 9.22 7.31 -9.13
CA GLY A 144 7.83 7.73 -8.98
C GLY A 144 6.97 6.83 -8.07
N PHE A 145 7.57 6.00 -7.22
CA PHE A 145 6.85 5.26 -6.18
C PHE A 145 6.69 6.12 -4.91
N ALA A 146 5.53 6.02 -4.26
CA ALA A 146 5.37 6.52 -2.91
C ALA A 146 5.98 5.52 -1.92
N ARG A 147 6.76 6.01 -0.95
CA ARG A 147 7.26 5.16 0.15
C ARG A 147 6.19 5.00 1.22
N VAL A 148 5.98 3.77 1.66
CA VAL A 148 5.21 3.39 2.85
C VAL A 148 6.08 2.44 3.68
N ALA A 149 5.98 2.50 5.02
CA ALA A 149 6.59 1.52 5.90
C ALA A 149 5.55 0.98 6.89
N PHE A 150 5.58 -0.32 7.19
CA PHE A 150 4.74 -0.92 8.22
C PHE A 150 5.05 -0.33 9.61
N ALA A 151 6.31 0.05 9.85
CA ALA A 151 6.74 0.72 11.07
C ALA A 151 6.28 2.19 11.17
N ASP A 152 5.78 2.82 10.13
CA ASP A 152 5.34 4.23 10.20
C ASP A 152 4.16 4.39 11.17
N ALA A 153 3.23 3.43 11.20
CA ALA A 153 2.13 3.42 12.16
C ALA A 153 2.59 3.19 13.61
N VAL A 154 3.62 2.35 13.81
CA VAL A 154 4.24 2.15 15.12
C VAL A 154 4.90 3.45 15.61
N ARG A 155 5.63 4.13 14.74
CA ARG A 155 6.25 5.43 15.03
C ARG A 155 5.20 6.50 15.36
N ALA A 156 4.13 6.56 14.58
CA ALA A 156 3.02 7.49 14.82
C ALA A 156 2.34 7.22 16.17
N SER A 157 2.15 5.96 16.54
CA SER A 157 1.58 5.57 17.84
C SER A 157 2.50 5.99 18.99
N LEU A 158 3.81 5.76 18.87
CA LEU A 158 4.80 6.20 19.86
C LEU A 158 4.85 7.72 19.98
N ALA A 159 4.82 8.44 18.85
CA ALA A 159 4.78 9.89 18.85
C ALA A 159 3.51 10.45 19.53
N ALA A 160 2.36 9.81 19.32
CA ALA A 160 1.10 10.20 19.95
C ALA A 160 1.09 9.95 21.48
N VAL A 161 1.68 8.83 21.93
CA VAL A 161 1.84 8.55 23.37
C VAL A 161 2.88 9.46 24.00
N ASN A 162 3.91 9.86 23.26
CA ASN A 162 4.98 10.75 23.65
C ASN A 162 5.61 10.41 25.02
N PRO A 163 6.15 9.19 25.21
CA PRO A 163 6.67 8.76 26.48
C PRO A 163 7.92 9.55 26.89
N LEU A 164 8.20 9.60 28.18
CA LEU A 164 9.52 9.97 28.68
C LEU A 164 10.47 8.81 28.45
N VAL A 165 11.64 9.10 27.87
CA VAL A 165 12.71 8.11 27.61
C VAL A 165 14.02 8.63 28.19
N PRO A 166 14.90 7.73 28.69
CA PRO A 166 16.23 8.13 29.17
C PRO A 166 17.10 8.61 28.03
N TYR A 167 17.76 9.75 28.23
CA TYR A 167 18.75 10.32 27.34
C TYR A 167 19.89 10.95 28.13
N GLY A 168 21.01 10.24 28.22
CA GLY A 168 22.05 10.55 29.19
C GLY A 168 21.54 10.35 30.62
N ASP A 169 21.73 11.33 31.48
CA ASP A 169 21.26 11.32 32.87
C ASP A 169 19.86 11.92 33.06
N GLU A 170 19.18 12.27 31.96
CA GLU A 170 17.87 12.94 31.99
C GLU A 170 16.76 12.06 31.41
N MET A 171 15.52 12.37 31.81
CA MET A 171 14.30 11.84 31.19
C MET A 171 13.70 12.88 30.26
N VAL A 172 13.66 12.60 28.96
CA VAL A 172 13.23 13.55 27.93
C VAL A 172 12.02 13.02 27.17
N ARG A 173 11.12 13.88 26.76
CA ARG A 173 9.98 13.48 25.90
C ARG A 173 10.48 13.00 24.55
N LEU A 174 9.85 11.94 24.02
CA LEU A 174 10.25 11.33 22.76
C LEU A 174 10.17 12.31 21.58
N ASP A 175 9.13 13.15 21.51
CA ASP A 175 8.94 14.18 20.46
C ASP A 175 10.10 15.20 20.44
N THR A 176 10.56 15.62 21.62
CA THR A 176 11.69 16.54 21.76
C THR A 176 12.98 15.93 21.20
N LEU A 177 13.25 14.65 21.51
CA LEU A 177 14.40 13.93 20.97
C LEU A 177 14.30 13.75 19.45
N VAL A 178 13.12 13.37 18.96
CA VAL A 178 12.89 13.18 17.53
C VAL A 178 13.01 14.49 16.75
N ALA A 179 12.49 15.60 17.31
CA ALA A 179 12.63 16.92 16.69
C ALA A 179 14.09 17.38 16.62
N THR A 180 14.90 17.01 17.63
CA THR A 180 16.31 17.44 17.73
C THR A 180 17.24 16.57 16.89
N TYR A 181 17.08 15.26 16.94
CA TYR A 181 18.06 14.29 16.41
C TYR A 181 17.53 13.43 15.25
N GLY A 182 16.22 13.45 14.99
CA GLY A 182 15.55 12.60 14.02
C GLY A 182 15.33 11.16 14.51
N TRP A 183 14.36 10.46 13.90
CA TRP A 183 13.97 9.09 14.30
C TRP A 183 15.10 8.07 14.22
N GLU A 184 15.97 8.13 13.23
CA GLU A 184 17.03 7.13 13.06
C GLU A 184 18.09 7.23 14.16
N ALA A 185 18.45 8.44 14.59
CA ALA A 185 19.37 8.64 15.71
C ALA A 185 18.75 8.21 17.05
N VAL A 186 17.50 8.60 17.29
CA VAL A 186 16.77 8.30 18.53
C VAL A 186 16.49 6.80 18.65
N LYS A 187 16.11 6.12 17.56
CA LYS A 187 15.92 4.66 17.51
C LYS A 187 17.22 3.88 17.73
N ALA A 188 18.38 4.47 17.54
CA ALA A 188 19.65 3.84 17.87
C ALA A 188 19.83 3.64 19.38
N THR A 189 19.12 4.40 20.22
CA THR A 189 19.09 4.17 21.68
C THR A 189 18.35 2.87 21.99
N SER A 190 18.85 2.13 23.00
CA SER A 190 18.27 0.83 23.39
C SER A 190 16.82 0.95 23.80
N GLU A 191 16.47 1.97 24.57
CA GLU A 191 15.13 2.16 25.13
C GLU A 191 14.07 2.41 24.05
N VAL A 192 14.33 3.35 23.13
CA VAL A 192 13.37 3.65 22.03
C VAL A 192 13.22 2.46 21.08
N ARG A 193 14.29 1.67 20.90
CA ARG A 193 14.19 0.42 20.14
C ARG A 193 13.28 -0.59 20.84
N VAL A 194 13.44 -0.81 22.16
CA VAL A 194 12.61 -1.71 22.96
C VAL A 194 11.16 -1.23 22.95
N LEU A 195 10.89 0.06 23.15
CA LEU A 195 9.55 0.62 23.07
C LEU A 195 8.92 0.41 21.69
N SER A 196 9.69 0.61 20.60
CA SER A 196 9.21 0.34 19.25
C SER A 196 8.85 -1.12 19.01
N GLN A 197 9.65 -2.05 19.55
CA GLN A 197 9.37 -3.49 19.48
C GLN A 197 8.12 -3.86 20.29
N ARG A 198 7.99 -3.34 21.52
CA ARG A 198 6.82 -3.58 22.37
C ARG A 198 5.53 -3.03 21.75
N VAL A 199 5.53 -1.80 21.25
CA VAL A 199 4.37 -1.22 20.58
C VAL A 199 4.06 -1.99 19.28
N GLY A 200 5.08 -2.37 18.52
CA GLY A 200 4.90 -3.08 17.26
C GLY A 200 4.38 -4.51 17.46
N THR A 201 4.87 -5.24 18.45
CA THR A 201 4.55 -6.65 18.65
C THR A 201 3.56 -6.86 19.79
N GLU A 202 3.90 -6.45 21.02
CA GLU A 202 3.12 -6.78 22.22
C GLU A 202 1.82 -5.98 22.29
N ALA A 203 1.84 -4.67 21.97
CA ALA A 203 0.63 -3.86 21.98
C ALA A 203 -0.12 -3.95 20.64
N GLY A 204 0.54 -3.80 19.50
CA GLY A 204 -0.11 -3.80 18.20
C GLY A 204 -0.60 -5.19 17.81
N ARG A 205 0.33 -6.11 17.52
CA ARG A 205 -0.04 -7.43 16.97
C ARG A 205 -0.75 -8.31 17.97
N ALA A 206 -0.25 -8.41 19.21
CA ALA A 206 -0.82 -9.32 20.21
C ALA A 206 -2.20 -8.89 20.71
N ILE A 207 -2.48 -7.58 20.78
CA ILE A 207 -3.76 -7.04 21.28
C ILE A 207 -4.74 -6.78 20.13
N HIS A 208 -4.28 -6.20 19.01
CA HIS A 208 -5.13 -5.76 17.91
C HIS A 208 -5.13 -6.72 16.70
N GLY A 209 -4.39 -7.84 16.80
CA GLY A 209 -4.27 -8.86 15.75
C GLY A 209 -3.04 -8.68 14.87
N GLU A 210 -2.58 -9.81 14.31
CA GLU A 210 -1.35 -9.89 13.52
C GLU A 210 -1.30 -8.89 12.36
N ASP A 211 -2.47 -8.57 11.77
CA ASP A 211 -2.59 -7.67 10.62
C ASP A 211 -2.81 -6.19 10.99
N ALA A 212 -2.69 -5.82 12.27
CA ALA A 212 -2.93 -4.44 12.71
C ALA A 212 -2.15 -3.42 11.87
N TRP A 213 -0.84 -3.61 11.73
CA TRP A 213 0.03 -2.71 10.96
C TRP A 213 -0.09 -2.89 9.45
N VAL A 214 -0.38 -4.12 9.00
CA VAL A 214 -0.69 -4.40 7.59
C VAL A 214 -1.90 -3.60 7.14
N ASN A 215 -2.98 -3.61 7.91
CA ASN A 215 -4.20 -2.87 7.61
C ASN A 215 -3.94 -1.36 7.47
N VAL A 216 -3.13 -0.79 8.36
CA VAL A 216 -2.79 0.65 8.29
C VAL A 216 -1.94 0.96 7.07
N ALA A 217 -0.88 0.18 6.80
CA ALA A 217 0.02 0.39 5.68
C ALA A 217 -0.69 0.22 4.33
N MET A 218 -1.50 -0.83 4.18
CA MET A 218 -2.27 -1.09 2.95
C MET A 218 -3.35 -0.03 2.68
N ARG A 219 -3.89 0.58 3.73
CA ARG A 219 -4.82 1.71 3.62
C ARG A 219 -4.12 3.00 3.17
N ALA A 220 -2.86 3.19 3.56
CA ALA A 220 -2.03 4.32 3.14
C ALA A 220 -1.47 4.16 1.72
N ALA A 221 -1.42 2.92 1.20
CA ALA A 221 -0.83 2.63 -0.11
C ALA A 221 -1.62 3.31 -1.25
N GLY A 222 -0.88 3.92 -2.16
CA GLY A 222 -1.37 4.51 -3.40
C GLY A 222 -1.11 3.62 -4.64
N PRO A 223 -1.32 4.14 -5.86
CA PRO A 223 -1.21 3.36 -7.09
C PRO A 223 0.17 2.72 -7.32
N LYS A 224 1.23 3.44 -6.97
CA LYS A 224 2.62 2.97 -7.02
C LYS A 224 3.22 3.11 -5.63
N THR A 225 3.43 1.99 -4.94
CA THR A 225 3.91 2.01 -3.56
C THR A 225 5.08 1.04 -3.35
N ALA A 226 6.17 1.57 -2.78
CA ALA A 226 7.30 0.82 -2.27
C ALA A 226 7.20 0.69 -0.75
N PHE A 227 7.03 -0.55 -0.26
CA PHE A 227 7.03 -0.87 1.18
C PHE A 227 8.49 -1.12 1.60
N SER A 228 9.06 -0.21 2.39
CA SER A 228 10.50 -0.15 2.66
C SER A 228 10.99 -1.10 3.75
N ASP A 229 10.11 -1.76 4.51
CA ASP A 229 10.48 -2.49 5.72
C ASP A 229 9.68 -3.80 5.94
N VAL A 230 9.50 -4.58 4.89
CA VAL A 230 8.83 -5.90 4.99
C VAL A 230 9.64 -6.82 5.89
N ARG A 231 9.04 -7.26 7.01
CA ARG A 231 9.70 -8.04 8.06
C ARG A 231 8.97 -9.32 8.46
N PHE A 232 7.67 -9.43 8.17
CA PHE A 232 6.83 -10.56 8.55
C PHE A 232 6.15 -11.19 7.34
N PRO A 233 5.87 -12.51 7.39
CA PRO A 233 5.19 -13.21 6.30
C PRO A 233 3.86 -12.56 5.91
N ASN A 234 3.01 -12.18 6.87
CA ASN A 234 1.72 -11.55 6.60
C ASN A 234 1.84 -10.19 5.89
N GLU A 235 2.93 -9.44 6.11
CA GLU A 235 3.24 -8.20 5.37
C GLU A 235 3.58 -8.51 3.91
N ALA A 236 4.44 -9.51 3.70
CA ALA A 236 4.82 -9.97 2.37
C ALA A 236 3.63 -10.57 1.61
N ASP A 237 2.83 -11.41 2.26
CA ASP A 237 1.64 -12.04 1.69
C ASP A 237 0.57 -11.01 1.32
N ALA A 238 0.39 -9.97 2.14
CA ALA A 238 -0.53 -8.87 1.83
C ALA A 238 -0.12 -8.10 0.57
N ILE A 239 1.18 -7.88 0.34
CA ILE A 239 1.68 -7.25 -0.89
C ILE A 239 1.43 -8.18 -2.09
N ARG A 240 1.76 -9.47 -1.97
CA ARG A 240 1.59 -10.46 -3.04
C ARG A 240 0.13 -10.72 -3.40
N SER A 241 -0.76 -10.82 -2.41
CA SER A 241 -2.19 -11.05 -2.64
C SER A 241 -2.82 -9.96 -3.51
N MET A 242 -2.31 -8.73 -3.42
CA MET A 242 -2.72 -7.62 -4.28
C MET A 242 -1.97 -7.57 -5.62
N GLY A 243 -1.21 -8.62 -5.92
CA GLY A 243 -0.45 -8.75 -7.17
C GLY A 243 0.87 -7.97 -7.18
N GLY A 244 1.40 -7.59 -6.02
CA GLY A 244 2.74 -7.01 -5.87
C GLY A 244 3.84 -8.06 -5.84
N ILE A 245 5.09 -7.61 -5.66
CA ILE A 245 6.28 -8.45 -5.48
C ILE A 245 7.05 -8.08 -4.23
N VAL A 246 7.80 -9.04 -3.68
CA VAL A 246 8.68 -8.82 -2.53
C VAL A 246 10.12 -9.14 -2.93
N ILE A 247 11.00 -8.15 -2.77
CA ILE A 247 12.42 -8.22 -3.13
C ILE A 247 13.26 -8.31 -1.85
N ARG A 248 14.10 -9.33 -1.74
CA ARG A 248 15.12 -9.42 -0.69
C ARG A 248 16.38 -8.67 -1.10
N VAL A 249 16.83 -7.72 -0.27
CA VAL A 249 18.13 -7.04 -0.43
C VAL A 249 19.13 -7.70 0.50
N ASN A 250 20.11 -8.39 -0.07
CA ASN A 250 21.21 -9.04 0.65
C ASN A 250 22.48 -8.21 0.53
N ARG A 251 23.20 -8.04 1.64
CA ARG A 251 24.53 -7.42 1.64
C ARG A 251 25.53 -8.41 2.23
N PRO A 252 26.64 -8.69 1.53
CA PRO A 252 27.68 -9.58 2.06
C PRO A 252 28.15 -9.12 3.43
N GLY A 253 28.29 -10.08 4.37
CA GLY A 253 28.72 -9.80 5.74
C GLY A 253 27.68 -9.17 6.66
N VAL A 254 26.44 -8.96 6.20
CA VAL A 254 25.34 -8.43 7.01
C VAL A 254 24.37 -9.56 7.35
N GLY A 255 24.11 -9.76 8.64
CA GLY A 255 23.17 -10.71 9.19
C GLY A 255 22.18 -10.06 10.19
N PRO A 256 21.36 -10.87 10.89
CA PRO A 256 20.42 -10.35 11.87
C PRO A 256 21.17 -9.67 13.04
N VAL A 257 20.70 -8.49 13.44
CA VAL A 257 21.33 -7.71 14.54
C VAL A 257 21.08 -8.38 15.89
N ASN A 258 19.95 -9.08 16.04
CA ASN A 258 19.56 -9.81 17.23
C ASN A 258 18.61 -10.95 16.87
N ARG A 259 18.21 -11.75 17.88
CA ARG A 259 17.27 -12.88 17.69
C ARG A 259 15.79 -12.49 17.77
N HIS A 260 15.46 -11.20 17.71
CA HIS A 260 14.06 -10.77 17.71
C HIS A 260 13.36 -11.23 16.44
N THR A 261 12.12 -11.70 16.57
CA THR A 261 11.33 -12.27 15.47
C THR A 261 11.26 -11.34 14.25
N SER A 262 11.21 -10.01 14.43
CA SER A 262 11.20 -9.04 13.31
C SER A 262 12.49 -9.02 12.48
N GLU A 263 13.57 -9.66 12.93
CA GLU A 263 14.82 -9.76 12.16
C GLU A 263 14.92 -11.10 11.40
N THR A 264 14.25 -12.16 11.85
CA THR A 264 14.43 -13.52 11.33
C THR A 264 13.16 -14.16 10.76
N ALA A 265 11.99 -13.54 10.93
CA ALA A 265 10.70 -14.12 10.51
C ALA A 265 10.60 -14.44 9.02
N LEU A 266 11.44 -13.83 8.18
CA LEU A 266 11.49 -14.04 6.73
C LEU A 266 12.72 -14.85 6.27
N ASP A 267 13.50 -15.46 7.16
CA ASP A 267 14.71 -16.20 6.75
C ASP A 267 14.41 -17.43 5.88
N GLY A 268 13.25 -18.07 6.09
CA GLY A 268 12.76 -19.17 5.26
C GLY A 268 11.70 -18.77 4.22
N TYR A 269 11.47 -17.47 4.02
CA TYR A 269 10.44 -17.00 3.09
C TYR A 269 10.95 -17.01 1.64
N GLU A 270 10.12 -17.47 0.70
CA GLU A 270 10.42 -17.45 -0.73
C GLU A 270 10.13 -16.06 -1.30
N PHE A 271 11.18 -15.34 -1.65
CA PHE A 271 11.08 -14.00 -2.26
C PHE A 271 10.88 -14.12 -3.79
N ASP A 272 10.16 -13.13 -4.37
CA ASP A 272 10.01 -13.06 -5.83
C ASP A 272 11.35 -12.78 -6.51
N PHE A 273 12.19 -11.99 -5.85
CA PHE A 273 13.54 -11.64 -6.30
C PHE A 273 14.49 -11.43 -5.14
N VAL A 274 15.77 -11.67 -5.42
CA VAL A 274 16.87 -11.38 -4.49
C VAL A 274 17.88 -10.48 -5.20
N VAL A 275 18.24 -9.36 -4.58
CA VAL A 275 19.24 -8.41 -5.10
C VAL A 275 20.45 -8.36 -4.15
N SER A 276 21.66 -8.50 -4.70
CA SER A 276 22.90 -8.33 -3.95
C SER A 276 23.27 -6.85 -3.86
N ASN A 277 23.62 -6.39 -2.67
CA ASN A 277 24.17 -5.06 -2.40
C ASN A 277 25.67 -5.18 -2.11
N ASP A 278 26.43 -5.42 -3.14
CA ASP A 278 27.90 -5.56 -3.12
C ASP A 278 28.62 -4.43 -3.88
N GLY A 279 27.85 -3.50 -4.48
CA GLY A 279 28.35 -2.39 -5.28
C GLY A 279 28.11 -1.00 -4.65
N THR A 280 28.03 0.01 -5.50
CA THR A 280 27.72 1.39 -5.10
C THR A 280 26.24 1.60 -4.80
N VAL A 281 25.90 2.75 -4.23
CA VAL A 281 24.50 3.18 -4.00
C VAL A 281 23.73 3.20 -5.32
N GLU A 282 24.30 3.82 -6.35
CA GLU A 282 23.71 3.96 -7.68
C GLU A 282 23.48 2.60 -8.35
N HIS A 283 24.45 1.66 -8.18
CA HIS A 283 24.30 0.30 -8.69
C HIS A 283 23.10 -0.41 -8.06
N LEU A 284 22.94 -0.35 -6.73
CA LEU A 284 21.80 -0.96 -6.04
C LEU A 284 20.47 -0.34 -6.49
N GLN A 285 20.40 0.99 -6.53
CA GLN A 285 19.17 1.70 -6.94
C GLN A 285 18.79 1.32 -8.38
N THR A 286 19.75 1.36 -9.30
CA THR A 286 19.54 1.01 -10.71
C THR A 286 19.11 -0.45 -10.86
N ALA A 287 19.76 -1.38 -10.13
CA ALA A 287 19.44 -2.80 -10.19
C ALA A 287 17.97 -3.08 -9.78
N VAL A 288 17.54 -2.49 -8.65
CA VAL A 288 16.17 -2.68 -8.15
C VAL A 288 15.15 -2.06 -9.10
N VAL A 289 15.44 -0.88 -9.61
CA VAL A 289 14.55 -0.19 -10.54
C VAL A 289 14.41 -0.95 -11.86
N ARG A 290 15.50 -1.41 -12.47
CA ARG A 290 15.49 -2.26 -13.69
C ARG A 290 14.75 -3.58 -13.48
N LEU A 291 14.91 -4.20 -12.32
CA LEU A 291 14.20 -5.44 -11.97
C LEU A 291 12.69 -5.22 -11.95
N VAL A 292 12.23 -4.15 -11.28
CA VAL A 292 10.81 -3.81 -11.21
C VAL A 292 10.25 -3.46 -12.59
N ALA A 293 11.01 -2.74 -13.44
CA ALA A 293 10.64 -2.45 -14.81
C ALA A 293 10.40 -3.73 -15.63
N SER A 294 11.39 -4.60 -15.65
CA SER A 294 11.31 -5.88 -16.35
C SER A 294 10.16 -6.77 -15.86
N TRP A 295 9.86 -6.73 -14.57
CA TRP A 295 8.68 -7.43 -14.03
C TRP A 295 7.37 -6.82 -14.55
N LEU A 296 7.24 -5.50 -14.56
CA LEU A 296 6.05 -4.80 -15.07
C LEU A 296 5.82 -5.10 -16.56
N GLU A 297 6.86 -5.06 -17.38
CA GLU A 297 6.81 -5.39 -18.81
C GLU A 297 6.33 -6.85 -19.03
N ARG A 298 6.92 -7.81 -18.33
CA ARG A 298 6.54 -9.24 -18.45
C ARG A 298 5.10 -9.52 -18.02
N THR A 299 4.56 -8.71 -17.10
CA THR A 299 3.19 -8.89 -16.60
C THR A 299 2.16 -8.05 -17.35
N GLY A 300 2.57 -7.34 -18.41
CA GLY A 300 1.69 -6.43 -19.18
C GLY A 300 1.18 -5.23 -18.38
N ARG A 301 1.86 -4.89 -17.30
CA ARG A 301 1.58 -3.71 -16.48
C ARG A 301 2.46 -2.58 -16.97
N THR A 302 1.98 -1.81 -17.95
CA THR A 302 2.75 -0.73 -18.59
C THR A 302 3.17 0.32 -17.56
N PRO A 303 4.46 0.63 -17.44
CA PRO A 303 4.94 1.64 -16.52
C PRO A 303 4.89 3.03 -17.20
N GLY A 304 3.86 3.80 -17.01
CA GLY A 304 3.89 5.24 -17.35
C GLY A 304 5.25 5.91 -17.07
N ALA A 305 5.61 7.02 -16.89
CA ALA A 305 6.81 7.76 -16.41
C ALA A 305 8.15 6.98 -16.14
N TYR A 306 8.16 5.66 -16.26
CA TYR A 306 9.29 4.78 -15.99
C TYR A 306 10.32 4.77 -17.12
N GLU A 307 9.84 4.87 -18.37
CA GLU A 307 10.68 4.95 -19.56
C GLU A 307 11.53 6.22 -19.56
N SER A 308 10.99 7.33 -19.05
CA SER A 308 11.72 8.60 -18.96
C SER A 308 12.85 8.56 -17.94
N TRP A 309 12.70 7.82 -16.83
CA TRP A 309 13.77 7.66 -15.85
C TRP A 309 14.87 6.70 -16.33
N LEU A 310 14.50 5.57 -16.98
CA LEU A 310 15.48 4.66 -17.58
C LEU A 310 16.27 5.35 -18.70
N ALA A 311 15.63 6.19 -19.49
CA ALA A 311 16.31 6.98 -20.51
C ALA A 311 17.27 8.01 -19.91
N ALA A 312 16.91 8.65 -18.80
CA ALA A 312 17.77 9.62 -18.11
C ALA A 312 19.00 8.93 -17.46
N SER A 313 18.81 7.78 -16.80
CA SER A 313 19.92 7.02 -16.20
C SER A 313 20.83 6.34 -17.23
N ALA A 314 20.33 6.01 -18.43
CA ALA A 314 21.16 5.47 -19.51
C ALA A 314 22.06 6.55 -20.16
N LEU A 315 21.68 7.83 -20.10
CA LEU A 315 22.47 8.96 -20.61
C LEU A 315 23.65 9.28 -19.68
N GLU A 316 23.53 9.01 -18.37
CA GLU A 316 24.64 9.22 -17.43
C GLU A 316 25.73 8.14 -17.58
N ASP A 317 25.37 6.87 -17.89
CA ASP A 317 26.34 5.79 -18.14
C ASP A 317 27.18 5.98 -19.42
N THR A 318 26.69 6.78 -20.39
CA THR A 318 27.43 7.10 -21.64
C THR A 318 28.33 8.32 -21.55
N ALA A 319 28.20 9.11 -20.47
CA ALA A 319 29.04 10.32 -20.26
C ALA A 319 30.38 10.01 -19.55
N PHE A 320 30.63 8.76 -19.12
CA PHE A 320 31.85 8.32 -18.42
C PHE A 320 32.57 7.14 -19.11
N SER A 321 32.30 6.91 -20.40
CA SER A 321 33.05 5.94 -21.22
C SER A 321 34.02 6.65 -22.19
#